data_b070d157b08677e7a4390eb2c384244d
#
_entry.id   b070d157b08677e7a4390eb2c384244d
#
_cell.length_a   1.000
_cell.length_b   1.000
_cell.length_c   1.000
_cell.angle_alpha   90.00
_cell.angle_beta   90.00
_cell.angle_gamma   90.00
#
_symmetry.space_group_name_H-M   'P 1'
#
loop_
_entity.id
_entity.type
_entity.pdbx_description
1 polymer ?
#
loop_
_entity_poly.entity_id
_entity_poly.type
_entity_poly.pdbx_seq_one_letter_code
_entity_poly.pdbx_strand_id
1 'polypeptide(L)'
;MRARYPDREGFAERNGARIFYEVYDNDAPTILLMQTWQIVHSRHWKFMIPYLARHYRVVTYDPVGNGRSDRPADGTRYGPPECVADAVAVLDATDTATCLAVGMSMGGGLAVALAALHPDQVDGVVGIAAAHEWRVEPGELPVVTANRSHVAQPGGWELEDPSRWPEDWRTFVEFFFDQCI
;
A
#
# COMPACT_ATOMS: atom_id res chain seq x y z
N MET A 1 11.09 -11.94 -14.82
CA MET A 1 10.04 -12.85 -15.35
C MET A 1 8.86 -12.82 -14.38
N ARG A 2 7.60 -12.71 -14.86
CA ARG A 2 6.40 -12.85 -14.02
C ARG A 2 6.07 -14.32 -13.84
N ALA A 3 5.69 -14.75 -12.63
CA ALA A 3 5.24 -16.12 -12.39
C ALA A 3 3.80 -16.35 -12.92
N ARG A 4 2.97 -15.30 -12.93
CA ARG A 4 1.65 -15.24 -13.57
C ARG A 4 1.44 -13.83 -14.14
N TYR A 5 0.78 -13.72 -15.28
CA TYR A 5 0.31 -12.44 -15.83
C TYR A 5 -1.09 -12.15 -15.29
N PRO A 6 -1.45 -10.88 -15.09
CA PRO A 6 -2.82 -10.51 -14.73
C PRO A 6 -3.78 -10.83 -15.88
N ASP A 7 -5.03 -11.12 -15.53
CA ASP A 7 -6.12 -11.29 -16.49
C ASP A 7 -6.61 -9.93 -17.00
N ARG A 8 -6.55 -8.90 -16.12
CA ARG A 8 -6.85 -7.48 -16.45
C ARG A 8 -5.86 -6.55 -15.77
N GLU A 9 -5.60 -5.41 -16.39
CA GLU A 9 -4.84 -4.32 -15.81
C GLU A 9 -5.45 -2.98 -16.22
N GLY A 10 -5.24 -1.94 -15.42
CA GLY A 10 -5.79 -0.62 -15.68
C GLY A 10 -5.27 0.43 -14.72
N PHE A 11 -5.98 1.55 -14.70
CA PHE A 11 -5.68 2.67 -13.82
C PHE A 11 -6.96 3.13 -13.11
N ALA A 12 -6.88 3.26 -11.78
CA ALA A 12 -7.83 4.04 -11.02
C ALA A 12 -7.37 5.50 -11.03
N GLU A 13 -8.32 6.44 -11.11
CA GLU A 13 -8.02 7.87 -11.10
C GLU A 13 -8.50 8.50 -9.80
N ARG A 14 -7.59 9.20 -9.10
CA ARG A 14 -7.92 9.93 -7.87
C ARG A 14 -7.07 11.19 -7.73
N ASN A 15 -7.73 12.35 -7.52
CA ASN A 15 -7.08 13.64 -7.31
C ASN A 15 -6.00 13.96 -8.35
N GLY A 16 -6.29 13.66 -9.64
CA GLY A 16 -5.40 13.96 -10.76
C GLY A 16 -4.21 13.02 -10.91
N ALA A 17 -4.14 11.94 -10.12
CA ALA A 17 -3.13 10.90 -10.25
C ALA A 17 -3.77 9.57 -10.68
N ARG A 18 -3.07 8.82 -11.52
CA ARG A 18 -3.46 7.48 -11.96
C ARG A 18 -2.72 6.44 -11.14
N ILE A 19 -3.46 5.48 -10.61
CA ILE A 19 -3.00 4.39 -9.76
C ILE A 19 -3.11 3.09 -10.57
N PHE A 20 -1.98 2.53 -10.95
CA PHE A 20 -1.94 1.29 -11.73
C PHE A 20 -2.35 0.10 -10.89
N TYR A 21 -3.24 -0.74 -11.42
CA TYR A 21 -3.67 -1.99 -10.79
C TYR A 21 -3.58 -3.20 -11.72
N GLU A 22 -3.51 -4.37 -11.11
CA GLU A 22 -3.59 -5.68 -11.78
C GLU A 22 -4.69 -6.51 -11.09
N VAL A 23 -5.48 -7.21 -11.89
CA VAL A 23 -6.52 -8.14 -11.42
C VAL A 23 -6.21 -9.53 -11.94
N TYR A 24 -6.26 -10.51 -11.05
CA TYR A 24 -6.17 -11.93 -11.35
C TYR A 24 -7.54 -12.52 -11.05
N ASP A 25 -8.32 -12.76 -12.11
CA ASP A 25 -9.73 -13.11 -12.00
C ASP A 25 -9.94 -14.53 -11.44
N ASN A 26 -10.97 -14.65 -10.61
CA ASN A 26 -11.50 -15.87 -10.03
C ASN A 26 -12.92 -15.57 -9.53
N ASP A 27 -13.81 -16.55 -9.52
CA ASP A 27 -15.19 -16.41 -9.02
C ASP A 27 -15.30 -16.47 -7.47
N ALA A 28 -14.17 -16.57 -6.78
CA ALA A 28 -14.06 -16.61 -5.32
C ALA A 28 -13.95 -15.19 -4.72
N PRO A 29 -14.03 -15.06 -3.38
CA PRO A 29 -13.84 -13.78 -2.69
C PRO A 29 -12.55 -13.08 -3.09
N THR A 30 -12.56 -11.74 -3.03
CA THR A 30 -11.42 -10.92 -3.44
C THR A 30 -10.42 -10.73 -2.31
N ILE A 31 -9.13 -10.89 -2.63
CA ILE A 31 -8.01 -10.44 -1.82
C ILE A 31 -7.45 -9.16 -2.43
N LEU A 32 -7.38 -8.07 -1.64
CA LEU A 32 -6.62 -6.87 -1.96
C LEU A 32 -5.22 -6.99 -1.36
N LEU A 33 -4.20 -7.05 -2.19
CA LEU A 33 -2.81 -7.05 -1.78
C LEU A 33 -2.30 -5.60 -1.72
N MET A 34 -2.12 -5.09 -0.51
CA MET A 34 -1.69 -3.73 -0.27
C MET A 34 -0.17 -3.58 -0.37
N GLN A 35 0.28 -2.36 -0.62
CA GLN A 35 1.71 -2.02 -0.64
C GLN A 35 2.37 -2.38 0.69
N THR A 36 3.66 -2.71 0.66
CA THR A 36 4.43 -2.95 1.89
C THR A 36 5.09 -1.68 2.43
N TRP A 37 5.42 -0.76 1.55
CA TRP A 37 6.01 0.55 1.87
C TRP A 37 5.93 1.49 0.67
N GLN A 38 6.15 2.83 0.87
CA GLN A 38 6.04 3.84 -0.18
C GLN A 38 7.06 3.68 -1.31
N ILE A 39 8.16 2.97 -1.08
CA ILE A 39 9.21 2.77 -2.08
C ILE A 39 9.13 1.44 -2.82
N VAL A 40 8.13 0.63 -2.50
CA VAL A 40 8.00 -0.73 -3.04
C VAL A 40 6.70 -0.85 -3.82
N HIS A 41 6.82 -1.21 -5.11
CA HIS A 41 5.67 -1.45 -5.96
C HIS A 41 5.10 -2.88 -5.79
N SER A 42 3.95 -3.15 -6.38
CA SER A 42 3.17 -4.40 -6.24
C SER A 42 3.94 -5.71 -6.53
N ARG A 43 5.07 -5.63 -7.25
CA ARG A 43 5.86 -6.82 -7.63
C ARG A 43 6.48 -7.58 -6.47
N HIS A 44 6.52 -7.03 -5.26
CA HIS A 44 6.96 -7.79 -4.09
C HIS A 44 6.02 -8.98 -3.79
N TRP A 45 4.75 -8.92 -4.22
CA TRP A 45 3.77 -10.00 -4.11
C TRP A 45 3.91 -11.09 -5.16
N LYS A 46 4.84 -10.97 -6.12
CA LYS A 46 4.95 -11.84 -7.30
C LYS A 46 5.01 -13.34 -7.01
N PHE A 47 5.53 -13.74 -5.85
CA PHE A 47 5.60 -15.15 -5.45
C PHE A 47 4.29 -15.65 -4.82
N MET A 48 3.51 -14.76 -4.18
CA MET A 48 2.25 -15.10 -3.53
C MET A 48 1.09 -15.19 -4.53
N ILE A 49 1.07 -14.26 -5.50
CA ILE A 49 -0.03 -14.14 -6.47
C ILE A 49 -0.39 -15.47 -7.15
N PRO A 50 0.56 -16.29 -7.70
CA PRO A 50 0.20 -17.54 -8.38
C PRO A 50 -0.49 -18.56 -7.48
N TYR A 51 -0.23 -18.52 -6.18
CA TYR A 51 -0.87 -19.42 -5.20
C TYR A 51 -2.24 -18.88 -4.79
N LEU A 52 -2.33 -17.61 -4.44
CA LEU A 52 -3.58 -16.97 -4.03
C LEU A 52 -4.62 -17.00 -5.15
N ALA A 53 -4.21 -16.68 -6.37
CA ALA A 53 -5.10 -16.62 -7.54
C ALA A 53 -5.62 -17.99 -8.04
N ARG A 54 -5.25 -19.09 -7.39
CA ARG A 54 -5.91 -20.40 -7.58
C ARG A 54 -7.23 -20.51 -6.84
N HIS A 55 -7.38 -19.74 -5.77
CA HIS A 55 -8.47 -19.88 -4.79
C HIS A 55 -9.25 -18.60 -4.55
N TYR A 56 -8.69 -17.45 -4.97
CA TYR A 56 -9.24 -16.12 -4.73
C TYR A 56 -9.11 -15.26 -5.98
N ARG A 57 -10.01 -14.33 -6.14
CA ARG A 57 -9.76 -13.18 -7.00
C ARG A 57 -8.71 -12.30 -6.32
N VAL A 58 -7.66 -11.90 -7.03
CA VAL A 58 -6.60 -11.09 -6.45
C VAL A 58 -6.52 -9.75 -7.15
N VAL A 59 -6.58 -8.69 -6.37
CA VAL A 59 -6.33 -7.31 -6.81
C VAL A 59 -5.05 -6.83 -6.16
N THR A 60 -4.15 -6.24 -6.94
CA THR A 60 -2.95 -5.58 -6.44
C THR A 60 -2.70 -4.29 -7.22
N TYR A 61 -2.00 -3.33 -6.64
CA TYR A 61 -1.76 -2.04 -7.25
C TYR A 61 -0.37 -1.50 -6.90
N ASP A 62 0.15 -0.67 -7.79
CA ASP A 62 1.35 0.11 -7.50
C ASP A 62 0.93 1.36 -6.74
N PRO A 63 1.48 1.65 -5.55
CA PRO A 63 1.15 2.89 -4.85
C PRO A 63 1.58 4.10 -5.67
N VAL A 64 0.91 5.23 -5.45
CA VAL A 64 1.35 6.52 -6.01
C VAL A 64 2.83 6.73 -5.70
N GLY A 65 3.59 7.16 -6.69
CA GLY A 65 5.04 7.30 -6.61
C GLY A 65 5.85 6.09 -7.08
N ASN A 66 5.21 4.92 -7.30
CA ASN A 66 5.92 3.70 -7.63
C ASN A 66 5.40 3.01 -8.90
N GLY A 67 6.18 2.07 -9.38
CA GLY A 67 5.83 1.20 -10.49
C GLY A 67 5.34 1.99 -11.70
N ARG A 68 4.11 1.68 -12.13
CA ARG A 68 3.43 2.30 -13.27
C ARG A 68 2.48 3.43 -12.86
N SER A 69 2.27 3.67 -11.56
CA SER A 69 1.46 4.78 -11.06
C SER A 69 2.14 6.11 -11.26
N ASP A 70 1.36 7.17 -11.30
CA ASP A 70 1.84 8.53 -11.43
C ASP A 70 2.66 8.96 -10.19
N ARG A 71 3.48 10.01 -10.36
CA ARG A 71 4.41 10.53 -9.34
C ARG A 71 4.14 12.01 -9.10
N PRO A 72 3.07 12.37 -8.36
CA PRO A 72 2.80 13.76 -8.04
C PRO A 72 3.98 14.38 -7.28
N ALA A 73 4.30 15.62 -7.60
CA ALA A 73 5.34 16.38 -6.88
C ALA A 73 4.85 16.86 -5.49
N ASP A 74 3.55 16.84 -5.26
CA ASP A 74 2.95 17.22 -3.97
C ASP A 74 3.17 16.09 -2.94
N GLY A 75 4.04 16.34 -1.96
CA GLY A 75 4.37 15.39 -0.90
C GLY A 75 3.17 15.00 -0.02
N THR A 76 2.10 15.80 0.02
CA THR A 76 0.89 15.47 0.79
C THR A 76 0.17 14.24 0.26
N ARG A 77 0.41 13.86 -1.01
CA ARG A 77 -0.17 12.70 -1.68
C ARG A 77 0.36 11.34 -1.18
N TYR A 78 1.37 11.33 -0.33
CA TYR A 78 2.08 10.12 0.09
C TYR A 78 1.79 9.69 1.53
N GLY A 79 0.96 10.44 2.25
CA GLY A 79 0.59 10.12 3.63
C GLY A 79 -0.33 8.90 3.75
N PRO A 80 -0.39 8.24 4.92
CA PRO A 80 -1.24 7.07 5.15
C PRO A 80 -2.72 7.26 4.80
N PRO A 81 -3.38 8.41 5.08
CA PRO A 81 -4.75 8.65 4.66
C PRO A 81 -4.93 8.60 3.13
N GLU A 82 -3.95 9.14 2.39
CA GLU A 82 -3.96 9.11 0.93
C GLU A 82 -3.78 7.69 0.40
N CYS A 83 -2.89 6.88 1.03
CA CYS A 83 -2.70 5.48 0.68
C CYS A 83 -3.98 4.65 0.86
N VAL A 84 -4.75 4.91 1.92
CA VAL A 84 -6.05 4.25 2.16
C VAL A 84 -7.06 4.67 1.09
N ALA A 85 -7.16 5.97 0.81
CA ALA A 85 -8.08 6.47 -0.21
C ALA A 85 -7.70 5.98 -1.63
N ASP A 86 -6.40 5.79 -1.92
CA ASP A 86 -5.94 5.18 -3.17
C ASP A 86 -6.37 3.71 -3.27
N ALA A 87 -6.32 2.95 -2.16
CA ALA A 87 -6.83 1.58 -2.11
C ALA A 87 -8.34 1.52 -2.40
N VAL A 88 -9.14 2.42 -1.83
CA VAL A 88 -10.57 2.55 -2.12
C VAL A 88 -10.81 2.81 -3.60
N ALA A 89 -10.09 3.78 -4.18
CA ALA A 89 -10.21 4.08 -5.61
C ALA A 89 -9.89 2.87 -6.51
N VAL A 90 -8.95 2.02 -6.08
CA VAL A 90 -8.64 0.77 -6.77
C VAL A 90 -9.77 -0.25 -6.62
N LEU A 91 -10.38 -0.40 -5.43
CA LEU A 91 -11.53 -1.26 -5.23
C LEU A 91 -12.69 -0.84 -6.14
N ASP A 92 -12.99 0.46 -6.19
CA ASP A 92 -14.04 1.01 -7.05
C ASP A 92 -13.74 0.76 -8.55
N ALA A 93 -12.51 1.05 -9.00
CA ALA A 93 -12.11 0.85 -10.39
C ALA A 93 -12.06 -0.61 -10.84
N THR A 94 -12.04 -1.54 -9.89
CA THR A 94 -12.03 -2.99 -10.15
C THR A 94 -13.37 -3.66 -9.88
N ASP A 95 -14.45 -2.88 -9.64
CA ASP A 95 -15.79 -3.36 -9.29
C ASP A 95 -15.74 -4.35 -8.10
N THR A 96 -14.95 -4.01 -7.07
CA THR A 96 -14.77 -4.83 -5.88
C THR A 96 -15.59 -4.28 -4.73
N ALA A 97 -16.74 -4.91 -4.45
CA ALA A 97 -17.64 -4.48 -3.39
C ALA A 97 -17.03 -4.72 -2.00
N THR A 98 -16.46 -5.92 -1.78
CA THR A 98 -15.78 -6.27 -0.53
C THR A 98 -14.51 -7.06 -0.78
N CYS A 99 -13.57 -7.02 0.15
CA CYS A 99 -12.31 -7.74 0.07
C CYS A 99 -11.75 -8.18 1.42
N LEU A 100 -10.89 -9.18 1.38
CA LEU A 100 -9.92 -9.46 2.43
C LEU A 100 -8.68 -8.60 2.18
N ALA A 101 -8.43 -7.60 3.03
CA ALA A 101 -7.25 -6.74 2.92
C ALA A 101 -6.01 -7.44 3.48
N VAL A 102 -4.99 -7.63 2.66
CA VAL A 102 -3.73 -8.30 3.04
C VAL A 102 -2.57 -7.34 2.88
N GLY A 103 -1.84 -7.10 3.95
CA GLY A 103 -0.70 -6.20 3.93
C GLY A 103 0.47 -6.68 4.78
N MET A 104 1.68 -6.31 4.37
CA MET A 104 2.91 -6.60 5.10
C MET A 104 3.56 -5.30 5.56
N SER A 105 4.17 -5.29 6.75
CA SER A 105 4.84 -4.13 7.34
C SER A 105 3.88 -2.93 7.41
N MET A 106 4.23 -1.77 6.84
CA MET A 106 3.34 -0.61 6.72
C MET A 106 1.98 -0.97 6.09
N GLY A 107 1.98 -1.84 5.07
CA GLY A 107 0.76 -2.29 4.42
C GLY A 107 -0.20 -3.04 5.35
N GLY A 108 0.32 -3.73 6.37
CA GLY A 108 -0.52 -4.35 7.41
C GLY A 108 -1.28 -3.30 8.21
N GLY A 109 -0.64 -2.19 8.53
CA GLY A 109 -1.28 -1.06 9.18
C GLY A 109 -2.31 -0.37 8.28
N LEU A 110 -1.96 -0.16 7.00
CA LEU A 110 -2.90 0.40 6.03
C LEU A 110 -4.14 -0.49 5.84
N ALA A 111 -3.98 -1.83 5.88
CA ALA A 111 -5.10 -2.76 5.79
C ALA A 111 -6.06 -2.62 6.99
N VAL A 112 -5.52 -2.45 8.21
CA VAL A 112 -6.35 -2.18 9.38
C VAL A 112 -7.02 -0.81 9.29
N ALA A 113 -6.31 0.21 8.81
CA ALA A 113 -6.89 1.54 8.60
C ALA A 113 -8.02 1.50 7.56
N LEU A 114 -7.83 0.78 6.46
CA LEU A 114 -8.87 0.57 5.45
C LEU A 114 -10.12 -0.07 6.08
N ALA A 115 -9.95 -1.13 6.87
CA ALA A 115 -11.05 -1.79 7.54
C ALA A 115 -11.77 -0.87 8.56
N ALA A 116 -11.04 -0.05 9.28
CA ALA A 116 -11.60 0.87 10.26
C ALA A 116 -12.40 2.02 9.61
N LEU A 117 -11.90 2.54 8.48
CA LEU A 117 -12.51 3.67 7.78
C LEU A 117 -13.58 3.25 6.77
N HIS A 118 -13.49 2.03 6.24
CA HIS A 118 -14.38 1.47 5.22
C HIS A 118 -14.84 0.06 5.60
N PRO A 119 -15.52 -0.12 6.76
CA PRO A 119 -15.92 -1.42 7.27
C PRO A 119 -16.86 -2.18 6.33
N ASP A 120 -17.61 -1.47 5.50
CA ASP A 120 -18.53 -2.08 4.52
C ASP A 120 -17.79 -2.65 3.29
N GLN A 121 -16.52 -2.31 3.08
CA GLN A 121 -15.69 -2.79 1.97
C GLN A 121 -14.65 -3.83 2.39
N VAL A 122 -14.49 -4.10 3.69
CA VAL A 122 -13.45 -5.02 4.19
C VAL A 122 -14.05 -6.13 5.05
N ASP A 123 -14.06 -7.35 4.51
CA ASP A 123 -14.56 -8.55 5.20
C ASP A 123 -13.59 -9.04 6.29
N GLY A 124 -12.32 -8.68 6.19
CA GLY A 124 -11.28 -9.07 7.15
C GLY A 124 -9.90 -8.55 6.78
N VAL A 125 -8.97 -8.67 7.71
CA VAL A 125 -7.59 -8.20 7.56
C VAL A 125 -6.59 -9.31 7.86
N VAL A 126 -5.55 -9.42 7.02
CA VAL A 126 -4.36 -10.21 7.30
C VAL A 126 -3.14 -9.29 7.34
N GLY A 127 -2.62 -9.07 8.54
CA GLY A 127 -1.38 -8.30 8.76
C GLY A 127 -0.18 -9.23 8.90
N ILE A 128 0.81 -9.08 8.02
CA ILE A 128 2.07 -9.82 8.07
C ILE A 128 3.13 -8.88 8.62
N ALA A 129 3.65 -9.16 9.83
CA ALA A 129 4.62 -8.30 10.51
C ALA A 129 4.20 -6.81 10.44
N ALA A 130 2.94 -6.55 10.73
CA ALA A 130 2.37 -5.20 10.62
C ALA A 130 3.11 -4.23 11.54
N ALA A 131 3.70 -3.20 10.93
CA ALA A 131 4.45 -2.17 11.64
C ALA A 131 3.53 -0.97 11.87
N HIS A 132 2.86 -0.91 13.04
CA HIS A 132 2.20 0.31 13.51
C HIS A 132 2.00 0.30 15.01
N GLU A 133 2.32 1.41 15.64
CA GLU A 133 1.79 1.77 16.95
C GLU A 133 0.38 2.33 16.76
N TRP A 134 -0.62 1.56 17.10
CA TRP A 134 -2.00 2.02 17.14
C TRP A 134 -2.20 2.80 18.45
N ARG A 135 -2.31 4.11 18.36
CA ARG A 135 -2.91 4.91 19.42
C ARG A 135 -4.39 5.10 19.09
N VAL A 136 -5.23 4.37 19.78
CA VAL A 136 -6.67 4.60 19.80
C VAL A 136 -6.96 5.38 21.06
N GLU A 137 -7.22 6.67 20.93
CA GLU A 137 -7.80 7.43 22.03
C GLU A 137 -9.28 7.05 22.16
N PRO A 138 -9.80 6.85 23.39
CA PRO A 138 -11.19 6.48 23.59
C PRO A 138 -12.13 7.51 22.95
N GLY A 139 -12.89 7.11 21.95
CA GLY A 139 -13.87 7.94 21.25
C GLY A 139 -13.39 8.62 19.96
N GLU A 140 -12.15 8.37 19.54
CA GLU A 140 -11.64 8.81 18.25
C GLU A 140 -11.47 7.60 17.31
N LEU A 141 -11.67 7.85 16.01
CA LEU A 141 -11.28 6.85 15.00
C LEU A 141 -9.77 6.63 15.09
N PRO A 142 -9.27 5.40 14.88
CA PRO A 142 -7.85 5.14 14.92
C PRO A 142 -7.13 6.05 13.91
N VAL A 143 -6.43 7.05 14.42
CA VAL A 143 -5.56 7.87 13.58
C VAL A 143 -4.36 7.01 13.24
N VAL A 144 -4.21 6.67 11.97
CA VAL A 144 -2.98 6.07 11.46
C VAL A 144 -1.89 7.16 11.52
N THR A 145 -1.32 7.34 12.69
CA THR A 145 -0.11 8.13 12.79
C THR A 145 1.02 7.25 12.28
N ALA A 146 1.51 7.52 11.07
CA ALA A 146 2.86 7.09 10.74
C ALA A 146 3.73 7.56 11.89
N ASN A 147 4.34 6.61 12.62
CA ASN A 147 5.20 7.00 13.74
C ASN A 147 6.38 7.77 13.17
N ARG A 148 6.30 9.09 13.18
CA ARG A 148 7.39 10.01 12.83
C ARG A 148 8.48 10.06 13.89
N SER A 149 8.41 9.20 14.91
CA SER A 149 9.46 9.14 15.95
C SER A 149 10.82 8.69 15.39
N HIS A 150 10.87 8.19 14.16
CA HIS A 150 12.12 7.93 13.45
C HIS A 150 12.80 9.20 12.89
N VAL A 151 12.10 10.32 12.78
CA VAL A 151 12.64 11.59 12.23
C VAL A 151 13.80 12.17 13.04
N ALA A 152 14.03 11.68 14.24
CA ALA A 152 15.08 12.16 15.14
C ALA A 152 16.20 11.16 15.43
N GLN A 153 16.29 10.02 14.72
CA GLN A 153 17.40 9.11 14.91
C GLN A 153 18.61 9.56 14.08
N PRO A 154 19.76 9.87 14.71
CA PRO A 154 20.98 10.13 13.96
C PRO A 154 21.40 8.89 13.18
N GLY A 155 21.89 9.06 11.94
CA GLY A 155 22.45 7.98 11.15
C GLY A 155 21.76 7.69 9.81
N GLY A 156 21.05 8.67 9.22
CA GLY A 156 20.46 8.56 7.87
C GLY A 156 18.96 8.37 7.83
N TRP A 157 18.30 8.04 8.97
CA TRP A 157 16.83 7.91 9.04
C TRP A 157 16.08 9.24 8.87
N GLU A 158 16.77 10.38 9.03
CA GLU A 158 16.24 11.69 8.68
C GLU A 158 15.91 11.83 7.19
N LEU A 159 16.45 10.96 6.35
CA LEU A 159 16.18 10.89 4.92
C LEU A 159 14.82 10.23 4.60
N GLU A 160 14.17 9.59 5.58
CA GLU A 160 12.83 9.01 5.42
C GLU A 160 11.75 10.10 5.24
N ASP A 161 12.05 11.36 5.51
CA ASP A 161 11.13 12.47 5.31
C ASP A 161 10.83 12.67 3.81
N PRO A 162 9.56 12.45 3.36
CA PRO A 162 9.19 12.60 1.95
C PRO A 162 9.45 14.00 1.38
N SER A 163 9.49 15.03 2.21
CA SER A 163 9.79 16.40 1.77
C SER A 163 11.20 16.53 1.20
N ARG A 164 12.11 15.65 1.56
CA ARG A 164 13.50 15.62 1.12
C ARG A 164 13.72 14.74 -0.11
N TRP A 165 12.78 13.87 -0.46
CA TRP A 165 12.94 12.90 -1.56
C TRP A 165 13.17 13.50 -2.94
N PRO A 166 12.67 14.68 -3.30
CA PRO A 166 13.02 15.28 -4.59
C PRO A 166 14.54 15.44 -4.80
N GLU A 167 15.30 15.66 -3.74
CA GLU A 167 16.75 15.86 -3.77
C GLU A 167 17.53 14.63 -3.30
N ASP A 168 17.06 13.95 -2.25
CA ASP A 168 17.79 12.93 -1.50
C ASP A 168 17.30 11.48 -1.73
N TRP A 169 16.36 11.25 -2.67
CA TRP A 169 15.75 9.94 -2.88
C TRP A 169 16.76 8.80 -3.05
N ARG A 170 17.76 8.98 -3.91
CA ARG A 170 18.78 7.95 -4.15
C ARG A 170 19.54 7.62 -2.88
N THR A 171 20.00 8.64 -2.17
CA THR A 171 20.76 8.51 -0.92
C THR A 171 19.93 7.76 0.14
N PHE A 172 18.63 8.11 0.25
CA PHE A 172 17.72 7.42 1.15
C PHE A 172 17.55 5.95 0.79
N VAL A 173 17.33 5.62 -0.49
CA VAL A 173 17.15 4.24 -0.93
C VAL A 173 18.41 3.41 -0.69
N GLU A 174 19.58 3.92 -1.01
CA GLU A 174 20.87 3.27 -0.75
C GLU A 174 21.05 3.03 0.75
N PHE A 175 20.88 4.06 1.58
CA PHE A 175 20.93 3.94 3.04
C PHE A 175 19.96 2.86 3.56
N PHE A 176 18.70 2.91 3.13
CA PHE A 176 17.68 1.97 3.61
C PHE A 176 18.05 0.51 3.30
N PHE A 177 18.48 0.22 2.07
CA PHE A 177 18.85 -1.14 1.70
C PHE A 177 20.11 -1.61 2.43
N ASP A 178 21.04 -0.73 2.74
CA ASP A 178 22.21 -1.05 3.59
C ASP A 178 21.82 -1.42 5.03
N GLN A 179 20.67 -0.91 5.53
CA GLN A 179 20.16 -1.31 6.85
C GLN A 179 19.41 -2.65 6.83
N CYS A 180 18.97 -3.12 5.66
CA CYS A 180 18.16 -4.32 5.51
C CYS A 180 18.99 -5.60 5.24
N ILE A 181 20.27 -5.47 4.91
CA ILE A 181 21.18 -6.54 4.55
C ILE A 181 22.30 -6.66 5.58
#